data_bda93371e9ebbe08fed8c8e9c50df7ce
#
_entry.id   bda93371e9ebbe08fed8c8e9c50df7ce
#
_cell.length_a   1.000
_cell.length_b   1.000
_cell.length_c   1.000
_cell.angle_alpha   90.00
_cell.angle_beta   90.00
_cell.angle_gamma   90.00
#
_symmetry.space_group_name_H-M   'P 1'
#
loop_
_entity.id
_entity.type
_entity.pdbx_description
1 polymer ?
#
loop_
_entity_poly.entity_id
_entity_poly.type
_entity_poly.pdbx_seq_one_letter_code
_entity_poly.pdbx_strand_id
1 'polypeptide(L)'
;MTNLDPDLLRALRRAASDAAEDGVKFFVNSGWRSREYQKGLLREAVARYGSEEEAARWVATPDTSPHVAGHAIDVGFEARAWLAEHGARYGLCQIFANEPWHYELRPEAVTDGCPPLYADPSQDPRMRRS
;
A
#
# COMPACT_ATOMS: atom_id res chain seq x y z
N MET A 1 -8.93 -7.78 10.17
CA MET A 1 -8.97 -6.48 9.50
C MET A 1 -10.30 -6.25 8.86
N THR A 2 -10.87 -5.09 9.10
CA THR A 2 -12.16 -4.71 8.55
C THR A 2 -11.96 -3.81 7.34
N ASN A 3 -12.95 -3.81 6.46
CA ASN A 3 -13.02 -2.89 5.30
C ASN A 3 -11.93 -3.04 4.22
N LEU A 4 -11.13 -4.09 4.28
CA LEU A 4 -10.24 -4.42 3.17
C LEU A 4 -11.01 -5.18 2.10
N ASP A 5 -10.60 -4.97 0.85
CA ASP A 5 -11.10 -5.76 -0.26
C ASP A 5 -10.90 -7.25 0.03
N PRO A 6 -11.93 -8.10 -0.18
CA PRO A 6 -11.83 -9.54 0.15
C PRO A 6 -10.69 -10.26 -0.56
N ASP A 7 -10.39 -9.91 -1.80
CA ASP A 7 -9.31 -10.57 -2.54
C ASP A 7 -7.95 -10.19 -1.98
N LEU A 8 -7.77 -8.92 -1.60
CA LEU A 8 -6.57 -8.45 -0.93
C LEU A 8 -6.39 -9.16 0.40
N LEU A 9 -7.46 -9.26 1.18
CA LEU A 9 -7.41 -9.93 2.49
C LEU A 9 -7.02 -11.40 2.36
N ARG A 10 -7.55 -12.11 1.35
CA ARG A 10 -7.19 -13.50 1.09
C ARG A 10 -5.71 -13.64 0.75
N ALA A 11 -5.22 -12.81 -0.16
CA ALA A 11 -3.81 -12.82 -0.54
C ALA A 11 -2.91 -12.53 0.66
N LEU A 12 -3.30 -11.56 1.47
CA LEU A 12 -2.57 -11.17 2.67
C LEU A 12 -2.48 -12.32 3.68
N ARG A 13 -3.58 -13.03 3.91
CA ARG A 13 -3.61 -14.15 4.85
C ARG A 13 -2.72 -15.31 4.39
N ARG A 14 -2.74 -15.60 3.10
CA ARG A 14 -1.87 -16.63 2.54
C ARG A 14 -0.40 -16.25 2.67
N ALA A 15 -0.06 -15.03 2.33
CA ALA A 15 1.30 -14.54 2.44
C ALA A 15 1.78 -14.57 3.89
N ALA A 16 0.96 -14.09 4.83
CA ALA A 16 1.30 -14.08 6.24
C ALA A 16 1.53 -15.49 6.81
N SER A 17 0.71 -16.45 6.38
CA SER A 17 0.87 -17.85 6.79
C SER A 17 2.19 -18.42 6.30
N ASP A 18 2.53 -18.19 5.03
CA ASP A 18 3.77 -18.70 4.44
C ASP A 18 4.99 -18.00 5.03
N ALA A 19 4.88 -16.69 5.29
CA ALA A 19 5.96 -15.94 5.94
C ALA A 19 6.25 -16.48 7.35
N ALA A 20 5.20 -16.84 8.08
CA ALA A 20 5.35 -17.40 9.42
C ALA A 20 6.12 -18.72 9.38
N GLU A 21 5.91 -19.54 8.35
CA GLU A 21 6.67 -20.79 8.17
C GLU A 21 8.16 -20.51 7.93
N ASP A 22 8.48 -19.36 7.35
CA ASP A 22 9.86 -18.91 7.13
C ASP A 22 10.42 -18.17 8.35
N GLY A 23 9.68 -18.12 9.46
CA GLY A 23 10.11 -17.43 10.67
C GLY A 23 10.01 -15.92 10.60
N VAL A 24 9.27 -15.38 9.65
CA VAL A 24 9.12 -13.93 9.46
C VAL A 24 7.90 -13.43 10.23
N LYS A 25 8.10 -12.35 11.01
CA LYS A 25 7.00 -11.68 11.70
C LYS A 25 6.30 -10.76 10.72
N PHE A 26 5.02 -11.01 10.49
CA PHE A 26 4.25 -10.31 9.49
C PHE A 26 3.26 -9.36 10.15
N PHE A 27 3.68 -8.11 10.37
CA PHE A 27 2.82 -7.09 10.96
C PHE A 27 2.25 -6.19 9.88
N VAL A 28 0.94 -5.95 9.96
CA VAL A 28 0.27 -4.96 9.13
C VAL A 28 0.06 -3.72 10.00
N ASN A 29 0.78 -2.65 9.68
CA ASN A 29 0.74 -1.41 10.45
C ASN A 29 -0.46 -0.54 10.10
N SER A 30 -0.94 -0.63 8.86
CA SER A 30 -2.09 0.14 8.39
C SER A 30 -2.78 -0.63 7.28
N GLY A 31 -4.10 -0.66 7.31
CA GLY A 31 -4.91 -1.25 6.26
C GLY A 31 -5.90 -0.20 5.77
N TRP A 32 -7.21 -0.46 5.94
CA TRP A 32 -8.23 0.52 5.59
C TRP A 32 -8.10 1.76 6.46
N ARG A 33 -8.32 2.91 5.84
CA ARG A 33 -8.39 4.20 6.54
C ARG A 33 -9.70 4.88 6.18
N SER A 34 -10.32 5.53 7.18
CA SER A 34 -11.51 6.33 6.93
C SER A 34 -11.13 7.59 6.14
N ARG A 35 -12.11 8.15 5.46
CA ARG A 35 -11.92 9.43 4.75
C ARG A 35 -11.46 10.52 5.72
N GLU A 36 -12.03 10.56 6.93
CA GLU A 36 -11.67 11.54 7.95
C GLU A 36 -10.22 11.40 8.40
N TYR A 37 -9.78 10.17 8.63
CA TYR A 37 -8.40 9.92 9.03
C TYR A 37 -7.43 10.33 7.91
N GLN A 38 -7.74 9.94 6.67
CA GLN A 38 -6.91 10.27 5.52
C GLN A 38 -6.83 11.78 5.31
N LYS A 39 -7.95 12.49 5.51
CA LYS A 39 -8.00 13.95 5.42
C LYS A 39 -7.07 14.59 6.45
N GLY A 40 -7.04 14.03 7.66
CA GLY A 40 -6.14 14.49 8.72
C GLY A 40 -4.67 14.29 8.36
N LEU A 41 -4.34 13.12 7.80
CA LEU A 41 -2.98 12.83 7.35
C LEU A 41 -2.53 13.82 6.27
N LEU A 42 -3.42 14.13 5.33
CA LEU A 42 -3.11 15.09 4.27
C LEU A 42 -2.88 16.48 4.83
N ARG A 43 -3.71 16.90 5.78
CA ARG A 43 -3.56 18.21 6.46
C ARG A 43 -2.21 18.33 7.16
N GLU A 44 -1.83 17.28 7.88
CA GLU A 44 -0.53 17.22 8.55
C GLU A 44 0.62 17.27 7.55
N ALA A 45 0.47 16.57 6.42
CA ALA A 45 1.49 16.58 5.38
C ALA A 45 1.64 17.95 4.74
N VAL A 46 0.53 18.64 4.47
CA VAL A 46 0.58 20.01 3.93
C VAL A 46 1.30 20.96 4.90
N ALA A 47 1.01 20.84 6.19
CA ALA A 47 1.69 21.64 7.22
C ALA A 47 3.18 21.32 7.29
N ARG A 48 3.53 20.04 7.18
CA ARG A 48 4.92 19.58 7.29
C ARG A 48 5.77 19.94 6.07
N TYR A 49 5.21 19.76 4.87
CA TYR A 49 5.97 19.94 3.62
C TYR A 49 5.74 21.30 2.97
N GLY A 50 4.81 22.08 3.49
CA GLY A 50 4.63 23.47 3.09
C GLY A 50 3.69 23.71 1.91
N SER A 51 3.23 22.68 1.23
CA SER A 51 2.30 22.82 0.10
C SER A 51 1.55 21.54 -0.18
N GLU A 52 0.42 21.65 -0.87
CA GLU A 52 -0.35 20.50 -1.31
C GLU A 52 0.43 19.67 -2.32
N GLU A 53 1.19 20.32 -3.19
CA GLU A 53 2.00 19.65 -4.21
C GLU A 53 3.04 18.74 -3.57
N GLU A 54 3.77 19.23 -2.58
CA GLU A 54 4.78 18.43 -1.89
C GLU A 54 4.12 17.34 -1.06
N ALA A 55 2.99 17.64 -0.39
CA ALA A 55 2.26 16.66 0.40
C ALA A 55 1.77 15.49 -0.46
N ALA A 56 1.36 15.75 -1.71
CA ALA A 56 0.86 14.72 -2.62
C ALA A 56 1.89 13.63 -2.94
N ARG A 57 3.17 13.90 -2.75
CA ARG A 57 4.23 12.90 -2.93
C ARG A 57 4.23 11.86 -1.82
N TRP A 58 3.57 12.14 -0.71
CA TRP A 58 3.57 11.28 0.48
C TRP A 58 2.18 10.81 0.91
N VAL A 59 1.16 11.64 0.70
CA VAL A 59 -0.19 11.36 1.20
C VAL A 59 -1.21 11.67 0.10
N ALA A 60 -2.05 10.69 -0.24
CA ALA A 60 -3.13 10.85 -1.21
C ALA A 60 -4.33 11.56 -0.56
N THR A 61 -5.17 12.16 -1.42
CA THR A 61 -6.45 12.72 -0.97
C THR A 61 -7.40 11.59 -0.56
N PRO A 62 -8.44 11.87 0.25
CA PRO A 62 -9.42 10.84 0.58
C PRO A 62 -10.11 10.21 -0.63
N ASP A 63 -10.29 10.97 -1.71
CA ASP A 63 -10.95 10.48 -2.92
C ASP A 63 -10.08 9.54 -3.75
N THR A 64 -8.77 9.63 -3.63
CA THR A 64 -7.83 8.87 -4.45
C THR A 64 -7.01 7.85 -3.66
N SER A 65 -7.09 7.86 -2.33
CA SER A 65 -6.30 6.97 -1.49
C SER A 65 -6.67 5.50 -1.66
N PRO A 66 -5.71 4.64 -2.01
CA PRO A 66 -5.97 3.19 -2.03
C PRO A 66 -6.33 2.64 -0.66
N HIS A 67 -5.83 3.25 0.44
CA HIS A 67 -6.19 2.84 1.80
C HIS A 67 -7.66 3.09 2.10
N VAL A 68 -8.20 4.23 1.67
CA VAL A 68 -9.61 4.55 1.86
C VAL A 68 -10.50 3.61 1.04
N ALA A 69 -10.05 3.21 -0.12
CA ALA A 69 -10.76 2.26 -0.96
C ALA A 69 -10.67 0.81 -0.46
N GLY A 70 -9.81 0.54 0.52
CA GLY A 70 -9.60 -0.83 1.02
C GLY A 70 -8.68 -1.67 0.15
N HIS A 71 -7.90 -1.03 -0.71
CA HIS A 71 -7.03 -1.71 -1.70
C HIS A 71 -5.56 -1.74 -1.33
N ALA A 72 -5.17 -1.17 -0.19
CA ALA A 72 -3.76 -1.07 0.21
C ALA A 72 -3.53 -1.45 1.66
N ILE A 73 -2.33 -1.96 1.91
CA ILE A 73 -1.83 -2.24 3.26
C ILE A 73 -0.42 -1.67 3.38
N ASP A 74 -0.07 -1.26 4.60
CA ASP A 74 1.30 -0.90 4.97
C ASP A 74 1.81 -1.97 5.92
N VAL A 75 2.96 -2.55 5.61
CA VAL A 75 3.51 -3.68 6.36
C VAL A 75 4.81 -3.30 7.06
N GLY A 76 5.12 -4.05 8.14
CA GLY A 76 6.33 -3.84 8.92
C GLY A 76 7.60 -4.25 8.18
N PHE A 77 8.73 -3.94 8.80
CA PHE A 77 10.04 -4.09 8.18
C PHE A 77 10.35 -5.51 7.70
N GLU A 78 10.12 -6.52 8.54
CA GLU A 78 10.40 -7.90 8.16
C GLU A 78 9.47 -8.37 7.05
N ALA A 79 8.18 -8.02 7.15
CA ALA A 79 7.18 -8.42 6.16
C ALA A 79 7.48 -7.82 4.79
N ARG A 80 7.87 -6.54 4.72
CA ARG A 80 8.16 -5.91 3.44
C ARG A 80 9.40 -6.50 2.76
N ALA A 81 10.39 -6.90 3.53
CA ALA A 81 11.58 -7.55 2.98
C ALA A 81 11.21 -8.91 2.38
N TRP A 82 10.39 -9.66 3.09
CA TRP A 82 9.91 -10.96 2.60
C TRP A 82 9.01 -10.80 1.36
N LEU A 83 8.11 -9.81 1.38
CA LEU A 83 7.23 -9.53 0.24
C LEU A 83 7.99 -9.04 -0.99
N ALA A 84 9.11 -8.34 -0.81
CA ALA A 84 9.92 -7.91 -1.94
C ALA A 84 10.41 -9.12 -2.75
N GLU A 85 10.67 -10.24 -2.08
CA GLU A 85 11.10 -11.47 -2.74
C GLU A 85 9.94 -12.38 -3.17
N HIS A 86 8.87 -12.44 -2.38
CA HIS A 86 7.82 -13.44 -2.55
C HIS A 86 6.44 -12.90 -2.87
N GLY A 87 6.25 -11.57 -2.76
CA GLY A 87 4.92 -10.98 -2.88
C GLY A 87 4.20 -11.23 -4.19
N ALA A 88 4.93 -11.24 -5.31
CA ALA A 88 4.32 -11.43 -6.63
C ALA A 88 3.57 -12.76 -6.72
N ARG A 89 4.03 -13.79 -6.04
CA ARG A 89 3.38 -15.10 -6.00
C ARG A 89 1.94 -15.03 -5.51
N TYR A 90 1.63 -14.04 -4.68
CA TYR A 90 0.31 -13.79 -4.11
C TYR A 90 -0.41 -12.63 -4.79
N GLY A 91 0.24 -12.01 -5.77
CA GLY A 91 -0.26 -10.78 -6.39
C GLY A 91 -0.06 -9.55 -5.53
N LEU A 92 0.79 -9.62 -4.49
CA LEU A 92 1.06 -8.49 -3.59
C LEU A 92 2.29 -7.74 -4.08
N CYS A 93 2.09 -6.48 -4.49
CA CYS A 93 3.13 -5.67 -5.12
C CYS A 93 3.32 -4.34 -4.41
N GLN A 94 4.60 -3.96 -4.25
CA GLN A 94 4.94 -2.59 -3.91
C GLN A 94 4.56 -1.72 -5.09
N ILE A 95 4.03 -0.54 -4.82
CA ILE A 95 3.52 0.36 -5.86
C ILE A 95 4.38 1.60 -6.03
N PHE A 96 4.90 2.15 -4.92
CA PHE A 96 5.67 3.40 -4.94
C PHE A 96 7.11 3.17 -4.47
N ALA A 97 8.07 3.70 -5.22
CA ALA A 97 9.48 3.55 -4.87
C ALA A 97 9.83 4.17 -3.53
N ASN A 98 9.18 5.28 -3.18
CA ASN A 98 9.42 5.99 -1.91
C ASN A 98 8.64 5.40 -0.72
N GLU A 99 7.84 4.35 -0.94
CA GLU A 99 7.05 3.70 0.11
C GLU A 99 7.24 2.18 0.08
N PRO A 100 8.38 1.67 0.54
CA PRO A 100 8.65 0.23 0.51
C PRO A 100 7.71 -0.59 1.41
N TRP A 101 6.94 0.06 2.27
CA TRP A 101 5.94 -0.58 3.13
C TRP A 101 4.58 -0.72 2.46
N HIS A 102 4.29 -0.01 1.37
CA HIS A 102 2.98 0.09 0.75
C HIS A 102 2.78 -0.99 -0.31
N TYR A 103 1.83 -1.89 -0.07
CA TYR A 103 1.53 -3.01 -0.96
C TYR A 103 0.06 -3.02 -1.37
N GLU A 104 -0.21 -3.39 -2.61
CA GLU A 104 -1.55 -3.54 -3.15
C GLU A 104 -1.65 -4.84 -3.94
N LEU A 105 -2.88 -5.32 -4.15
CA LEU A 105 -3.11 -6.51 -4.95
C LEU A 105 -3.06 -6.18 -6.45
N ARG A 106 -2.24 -6.93 -7.15
CA ARG A 106 -2.17 -6.95 -8.61
C ARG A 106 -2.24 -8.40 -9.04
N PRO A 107 -3.45 -8.94 -9.30
CA PRO A 107 -3.63 -10.36 -9.59
C PRO A 107 -2.77 -10.88 -10.73
N GLU A 108 -2.56 -10.06 -11.76
CA GLU A 108 -1.73 -10.41 -12.91
C GLU A 108 -0.26 -10.65 -12.55
N ALA A 109 0.19 -10.15 -11.41
CA ALA A 109 1.57 -10.34 -10.96
C ALA A 109 1.91 -11.79 -10.69
N VAL A 110 0.90 -12.61 -10.40
CA VAL A 110 1.10 -14.06 -10.17
C VAL A 110 1.75 -14.69 -11.41
N THR A 111 1.38 -14.23 -12.59
CA THR A 111 1.92 -14.73 -13.87
C THR A 111 3.05 -13.86 -14.41
N ASP A 112 2.87 -12.54 -14.38
CA ASP A 112 3.72 -11.59 -15.08
C ASP A 112 4.75 -10.88 -14.21
N GLY A 113 4.72 -11.09 -12.89
CA GLY A 113 5.52 -10.31 -11.94
C GLY A 113 4.88 -8.96 -11.67
N CYS A 114 5.39 -8.26 -10.66
CA CYS A 114 4.86 -6.95 -10.28
C CYS A 114 5.19 -5.90 -11.35
N PRO A 115 4.27 -4.95 -11.61
CA PRO A 115 4.52 -3.88 -12.56
C PRO A 115 5.61 -2.93 -12.06
N PRO A 116 6.18 -2.11 -12.96
CA PRO A 116 7.15 -1.10 -12.58
C PRO A 116 6.60 -0.15 -11.52
N LEU A 117 7.45 0.31 -10.62
CA LEU A 117 7.08 1.23 -9.56
C LEU A 117 6.88 2.65 -10.09
N TYR A 118 5.92 3.37 -9.50
CA TYR A 118 5.89 4.82 -9.63
C TYR A 118 6.92 5.40 -8.65
N ALA A 119 7.54 6.52 -9.01
CA ALA A 119 8.52 7.17 -8.12
C ALA A 119 7.91 7.54 -6.77
N ASP A 120 6.70 8.07 -6.79
CA ASP A 120 5.92 8.43 -5.60
C ASP A 120 4.43 8.50 -5.99
N PRO A 121 3.52 8.67 -5.00
CA PRO A 121 2.08 8.71 -5.29
C PRO A 121 1.67 9.78 -6.31
N SER A 122 2.38 10.91 -6.38
CA SER A 122 2.02 11.98 -7.32
C SER A 122 2.18 11.55 -8.79
N GLN A 123 2.95 10.51 -9.06
CA GLN A 123 3.18 10.00 -10.40
C GLN A 123 2.16 8.93 -10.82
N ASP A 124 1.35 8.47 -9.88
CA ASP A 124 0.31 7.48 -10.14
C ASP A 124 -0.90 8.16 -10.78
N PRO A 125 -1.33 7.73 -11.98
CA PRO A 125 -2.49 8.35 -12.66
C PRO A 125 -3.77 8.37 -11.82
N ARG A 126 -3.93 7.42 -10.90
CA ARG A 126 -5.11 7.38 -10.02
C ARG A 126 -5.19 8.61 -9.11
N MET A 127 -4.05 9.24 -8.80
CA MET A 127 -3.97 10.40 -7.91
C MET A 127 -4.30 11.71 -8.61
N ARG A 128 -4.46 11.68 -9.94
CA ARG A 128 -4.72 12.87 -10.75
C ARG A 128 -6.19 13.09 -11.06
N ARG A 129 -7.06 12.43 -10.36
CA ARG A 129 -8.51 12.58 -10.55
C ARG A 129 -8.93 13.92 -9.99
N SER A 130 -9.56 14.70 -10.82
CA SER A 130 -10.15 15.98 -10.43
C SER A 130 -11.59 15.79 -10.01
#